data_f9828a0bfb184d992d477b07629770e3
#
_entry.id   f9828a0bfb184d992d477b07629770e3
#
_cell.length_a   1.000
_cell.length_b   1.000
_cell.length_c   1.000
_cell.angle_alpha   90.00
_cell.angle_beta   90.00
_cell.angle_gamma   90.00
#
_symmetry.space_group_name_H-M   'P 1'
#
loop_
_entity.id
_entity.type
_entity.pdbx_description
1 polymer ?
#
loop_
_entity_poly.entity_id
_entity_poly.type
_entity_poly.pdbx_seq_one_letter_code
_entity_poly.pdbx_strand_id
1 'polypeptide(L)'
;MKTLLEAHDVKKAYRMGKVLVPALRGVSFEAKEGEFLTIFGPSGSGKSTLLHLMGGLDRPDEGEIIIDSYNILKLSGDKLAELRLTRIGFVFQFFNLLPRLTALRNVELPLTIAGMQEKETVMKAKEMLTLMGLETRMNHKPSELSGGEQQRVAMARALINNPKIVLADEPTGNLDTKTGWEIVQLMKKLNEEKGQTFIVVTHDPHIAETADRIIHLKDGLIEAIK
;
A
#
# COMPACT_ATOMS: atom_id res chain seq x y z
N MET A 1 2.41 -2.24 -21.70
CA MET A 1 2.80 -2.01 -20.30
C MET A 1 3.37 -3.29 -19.74
N LYS A 2 4.44 -3.22 -18.96
CA LYS A 2 5.08 -4.38 -18.31
C LYS A 2 4.21 -4.84 -17.14
N THR A 3 4.03 -6.16 -16.94
CA THR A 3 3.42 -6.71 -15.74
C THR A 3 4.37 -6.51 -14.57
N LEU A 4 3.87 -5.90 -13.49
CA LEU A 4 4.64 -5.57 -12.28
C LEU A 4 4.33 -6.54 -11.14
N LEU A 5 3.08 -6.97 -11.01
CA LEU A 5 2.63 -7.92 -10.01
C LEU A 5 1.79 -9.01 -10.68
N GLU A 6 2.03 -10.25 -10.30
CA GLU A 6 1.25 -11.41 -10.71
C GLU A 6 0.88 -12.24 -9.47
N ALA A 7 -0.38 -12.62 -9.39
CA ALA A 7 -0.90 -13.55 -8.40
C ALA A 7 -1.50 -14.75 -9.15
N HIS A 8 -1.09 -15.97 -8.78
CA HIS A 8 -1.50 -17.21 -9.44
C HIS A 8 -2.07 -18.18 -8.41
N ASP A 9 -3.36 -18.49 -8.53
CA ASP A 9 -4.13 -19.42 -7.68
C ASP A 9 -3.87 -19.25 -6.17
N VAL A 10 -3.84 -17.99 -5.71
CA VAL A 10 -3.49 -17.63 -4.33
C VAL A 10 -4.59 -18.05 -3.38
N LYS A 11 -4.25 -18.95 -2.42
CA LYS A 11 -5.15 -19.41 -1.36
C LYS A 11 -4.58 -19.07 0.02
N LYS A 12 -5.50 -18.73 0.92
CA LYS A 12 -5.16 -18.46 2.33
C LYS A 12 -6.31 -18.80 3.24
N ALA A 13 -6.00 -19.51 4.32
CA ALA A 13 -6.95 -19.76 5.40
C ALA A 13 -6.31 -19.45 6.77
N TYR A 14 -7.12 -18.94 7.68
CA TYR A 14 -6.70 -18.66 9.04
C TYR A 14 -7.37 -19.61 10.03
N ARG A 15 -6.62 -20.08 11.00
CA ARG A 15 -7.16 -20.92 12.07
C ARG A 15 -7.72 -20.04 13.20
N MET A 16 -9.02 -20.08 13.39
CA MET A 16 -9.71 -19.43 14.50
C MET A 16 -10.15 -20.51 15.52
N GLY A 17 -9.31 -20.76 16.52
CA GLY A 17 -9.50 -21.88 17.44
C GLY A 17 -9.44 -23.23 16.72
N LYS A 18 -10.58 -23.96 16.66
CA LYS A 18 -10.68 -25.25 15.94
C LYS A 18 -11.21 -25.10 14.51
N VAL A 19 -11.65 -23.91 14.09
CA VAL A 19 -12.26 -23.67 12.78
C VAL A 19 -11.23 -23.11 11.84
N LEU A 20 -11.16 -23.65 10.62
CA LEU A 20 -10.39 -23.09 9.51
C LEU A 20 -11.31 -22.16 8.70
N VAL A 21 -10.93 -20.89 8.61
CA VAL A 21 -11.68 -19.85 7.87
C VAL A 21 -10.91 -19.51 6.61
N PRO A 22 -11.42 -19.89 5.42
CA PRO A 22 -10.77 -19.56 4.16
C PRO A 22 -10.97 -18.07 3.87
N ALA A 23 -9.87 -17.32 3.78
CA ALA A 23 -9.87 -15.90 3.42
C ALA A 23 -9.72 -15.69 1.91
N LEU A 24 -8.93 -16.55 1.23
CA LEU A 24 -8.77 -16.57 -0.23
C LEU A 24 -8.88 -18.02 -0.73
N ARG A 25 -9.53 -18.20 -1.89
CA ARG A 25 -9.92 -19.51 -2.40
C ARG A 25 -9.38 -19.81 -3.82
N GLY A 26 -8.31 -19.12 -4.25
CA GLY A 26 -7.73 -19.26 -5.58
C GLY A 26 -7.90 -17.99 -6.38
N VAL A 27 -7.19 -16.94 -5.97
CA VAL A 27 -7.22 -15.63 -6.62
C VAL A 27 -6.10 -15.54 -7.63
N SER A 28 -6.43 -15.19 -8.89
CA SER A 28 -5.45 -14.99 -9.96
C SER A 28 -5.71 -13.68 -10.68
N PHE A 29 -4.70 -12.81 -10.75
CA PHE A 29 -4.72 -11.56 -11.51
C PHE A 29 -3.31 -11.02 -11.73
N GLU A 30 -3.20 -10.02 -12.58
CA GLU A 30 -1.97 -9.24 -12.79
C GLU A 30 -2.22 -7.75 -12.57
N ALA A 31 -1.17 -7.00 -12.22
CA ALA A 31 -1.17 -5.53 -12.24
C ALA A 31 -0.01 -5.03 -13.09
N LYS A 32 -0.25 -3.97 -13.87
CA LYS A 32 0.71 -3.39 -14.81
C LYS A 32 1.45 -2.21 -14.20
N GLU A 33 2.66 -1.95 -14.69
CA GLU A 33 3.42 -0.76 -14.29
C GLU A 33 2.66 0.52 -14.69
N GLY A 34 2.53 1.46 -13.75
CA GLY A 34 1.77 2.71 -13.94
C GLY A 34 0.26 2.57 -13.80
N GLU A 35 -0.26 1.39 -13.48
CA GLU A 35 -1.70 1.16 -13.32
C GLU A 35 -2.20 1.66 -11.96
N PHE A 36 -3.38 2.27 -11.93
CA PHE A 36 -4.17 2.49 -10.73
C PHE A 36 -5.24 1.39 -10.64
N LEU A 37 -4.94 0.31 -9.91
CA LEU A 37 -5.80 -0.86 -9.75
C LEU A 37 -6.55 -0.77 -8.43
N THR A 38 -7.87 -1.02 -8.45
CA THR A 38 -8.64 -1.15 -7.20
C THR A 38 -9.17 -2.57 -7.03
N ILE A 39 -8.99 -3.13 -5.85
CA ILE A 39 -9.63 -4.37 -5.39
C ILE A 39 -10.79 -3.96 -4.50
N PHE A 40 -12.00 -4.09 -5.05
CA PHE A 40 -13.24 -3.65 -4.43
C PHE A 40 -14.03 -4.84 -3.89
N GLY A 41 -14.68 -4.69 -2.74
CA GLY A 41 -15.55 -5.71 -2.20
C GLY A 41 -16.02 -5.41 -0.77
N PRO A 42 -17.00 -6.14 -0.26
CA PRO A 42 -17.52 -5.95 1.09
C PRO A 42 -16.48 -6.27 2.17
N SER A 43 -16.76 -5.85 3.41
CA SER A 43 -15.94 -6.25 4.56
C SER A 43 -15.91 -7.77 4.69
N GLY A 44 -14.74 -8.34 5.01
CA GLY A 44 -14.55 -9.78 5.11
C GLY A 44 -14.38 -10.54 3.79
N SER A 45 -14.36 -9.87 2.63
CA SER A 45 -14.16 -10.53 1.33
C SER A 45 -12.75 -11.04 1.06
N GLY A 46 -11.76 -10.72 1.92
CA GLY A 46 -10.37 -11.15 1.77
C GLY A 46 -9.42 -10.08 1.24
N LYS A 47 -9.86 -8.82 1.04
CA LYS A 47 -9.06 -7.72 0.45
C LYS A 47 -7.75 -7.43 1.19
N SER A 48 -7.83 -7.17 2.51
CA SER A 48 -6.62 -6.90 3.32
C SER A 48 -5.71 -8.11 3.40
N THR A 49 -6.26 -9.34 3.44
CA THR A 49 -5.48 -10.57 3.33
C THR A 49 -4.69 -10.59 2.02
N LEU A 50 -5.36 -10.35 0.89
CA LEU A 50 -4.71 -10.33 -0.41
C LEU A 50 -3.61 -9.26 -0.47
N LEU A 51 -3.88 -8.06 0.06
CA LEU A 51 -2.90 -6.98 0.12
C LEU A 51 -1.68 -7.37 0.97
N HIS A 52 -1.88 -7.98 2.14
CA HIS A 52 -0.79 -8.43 3.00
C HIS A 52 0.07 -9.51 2.32
N LEU A 53 -0.56 -10.42 1.58
CA LEU A 53 0.16 -11.43 0.80
C LEU A 53 0.97 -10.79 -0.32
N MET A 54 0.37 -9.87 -1.10
CA MET A 54 1.08 -9.11 -2.12
C MET A 54 2.25 -8.31 -1.55
N GLY A 55 2.09 -7.75 -0.36
CA GLY A 55 3.15 -7.03 0.32
C GLY A 55 4.22 -7.91 0.98
N GLY A 56 4.07 -9.23 0.94
CA GLY A 56 4.99 -10.15 1.64
C GLY A 56 4.98 -9.95 3.16
N LEU A 57 3.87 -9.45 3.72
CA LEU A 57 3.65 -9.33 5.16
C LEU A 57 3.14 -10.66 5.75
N ASP A 58 2.51 -11.48 4.91
CA ASP A 58 2.08 -12.85 5.21
C ASP A 58 2.43 -13.75 4.00
N ARG A 59 2.27 -15.06 4.14
CA ARG A 59 2.52 -16.03 3.08
C ARG A 59 1.23 -16.75 2.71
N PRO A 60 0.94 -16.96 1.42
CA PRO A 60 -0.17 -17.80 1.00
C PRO A 60 0.08 -19.26 1.40
N ASP A 61 -1.00 -20.01 1.56
CA ASP A 61 -0.93 -21.45 1.83
C ASP A 61 -0.69 -22.24 0.53
N GLU A 62 -1.24 -21.74 -0.59
CA GLU A 62 -1.05 -22.26 -1.95
C GLU A 62 -0.97 -21.12 -2.95
N GLY A 63 -0.46 -21.41 -4.15
CA GLY A 63 -0.28 -20.45 -5.23
C GLY A 63 1.03 -19.71 -5.15
N GLU A 64 1.20 -18.67 -5.98
CA GLU A 64 2.42 -17.86 -5.98
C GLU A 64 2.11 -16.38 -6.25
N ILE A 65 3.03 -15.51 -5.78
CA ILE A 65 2.99 -14.08 -6.03
C ILE A 65 4.36 -13.65 -6.53
N ILE A 66 4.36 -12.94 -7.65
CA ILE A 66 5.56 -12.42 -8.31
C ILE A 66 5.46 -10.89 -8.33
N ILE A 67 6.51 -10.20 -7.86
CA ILE A 67 6.61 -8.74 -7.88
C ILE A 67 7.92 -8.34 -8.53
N ASP A 68 7.86 -7.51 -9.57
CA ASP A 68 9.04 -7.06 -10.34
C ASP A 68 9.98 -8.23 -10.68
N SER A 69 9.39 -9.35 -11.15
CA SER A 69 10.07 -10.62 -11.48
C SER A 69 10.59 -11.44 -10.29
N TYR A 70 10.35 -11.02 -9.05
CA TYR A 70 10.72 -11.79 -7.86
C TYR A 70 9.52 -12.60 -7.34
N ASN A 71 9.65 -13.93 -7.33
CA ASN A 71 8.70 -14.78 -6.61
C ASN A 71 8.95 -14.64 -5.11
N ILE A 72 8.02 -13.97 -4.40
CA ILE A 72 8.21 -13.62 -2.98
C ILE A 72 8.28 -14.83 -2.05
N LEU A 73 7.72 -15.98 -2.46
CA LEU A 73 7.76 -17.22 -1.67
C LEU A 73 9.12 -17.90 -1.68
N LYS A 74 9.92 -17.63 -2.74
CA LYS A 74 11.27 -18.20 -2.90
C LYS A 74 12.35 -17.33 -2.24
N LEU A 75 11.98 -16.17 -1.69
CA LEU A 75 12.91 -15.26 -1.04
C LEU A 75 13.15 -15.67 0.43
N SER A 76 14.40 -15.52 0.89
CA SER A 76 14.71 -15.53 2.32
C SER A 76 14.08 -14.34 3.02
N GLY A 77 13.98 -14.38 4.36
CA GLY A 77 13.42 -13.29 5.16
C GLY A 77 14.11 -11.94 4.87
N ASP A 78 15.45 -11.95 4.80
CA ASP A 78 16.24 -10.73 4.54
C ASP A 78 16.00 -10.16 3.13
N LYS A 79 16.00 -11.02 2.11
CA LYS A 79 15.69 -10.62 0.73
C LYS A 79 14.26 -10.12 0.57
N LEU A 80 13.31 -10.71 1.30
CA LEU A 80 11.93 -10.22 1.31
C LEU A 80 11.81 -8.87 2.02
N ALA A 81 12.56 -8.65 3.10
CA ALA A 81 12.64 -7.36 3.77
C ALA A 81 13.26 -6.27 2.87
N GLU A 82 14.33 -6.61 2.15
CA GLU A 82 14.96 -5.73 1.16
C GLU A 82 13.99 -5.38 0.00
N LEU A 83 13.26 -6.37 -0.51
CA LEU A 83 12.25 -6.14 -1.55
C LEU A 83 11.15 -5.20 -1.06
N ARG A 84 10.64 -5.40 0.18
CA ARG A 84 9.67 -4.48 0.78
C ARG A 84 10.23 -3.07 0.91
N LEU A 85 11.46 -2.94 1.38
CA LEU A 85 12.10 -1.64 1.58
C LEU A 85 12.29 -0.86 0.28
N THR A 86 12.63 -1.56 -0.82
CA THR A 86 13.07 -0.92 -2.07
C THR A 86 12.01 -0.90 -3.17
N ARG A 87 11.00 -1.79 -3.12
CA ARG A 87 10.04 -1.97 -4.22
C ARG A 87 8.60 -1.72 -3.82
N ILE A 88 8.26 -1.77 -2.53
CA ILE A 88 6.87 -1.71 -2.06
C ILE A 88 6.71 -0.57 -1.08
N GLY A 89 5.77 0.34 -1.36
CA GLY A 89 5.27 1.31 -0.40
C GLY A 89 3.98 0.80 0.23
N PHE A 90 3.76 1.10 1.51
CA PHE A 90 2.52 0.74 2.21
C PHE A 90 1.81 1.96 2.75
N VAL A 91 0.50 2.04 2.48
CA VAL A 91 -0.41 3.02 3.07
C VAL A 91 -1.52 2.24 3.77
N PHE A 92 -1.75 2.52 5.06
CA PHE A 92 -2.72 1.80 5.89
C PHE A 92 -3.84 2.71 6.36
N GLN A 93 -4.99 2.14 6.67
CA GLN A 93 -6.16 2.81 7.23
C GLN A 93 -5.84 3.57 8.52
N PHE A 94 -5.02 2.99 9.41
CA PHE A 94 -4.61 3.58 10.71
C PHE A 94 -3.28 4.32 10.63
N PHE A 95 -2.84 4.75 9.44
CA PHE A 95 -1.61 5.52 9.17
C PHE A 95 -0.31 4.80 9.58
N ASN A 96 -0.31 4.05 10.66
CA ASN A 96 0.84 3.29 11.22
C ASN A 96 2.09 4.16 11.38
N LEU A 97 1.91 5.42 11.80
CA LEU A 97 3.00 6.31 12.13
C LEU A 97 3.58 5.97 13.50
N LEU A 98 4.89 6.15 13.65
CA LEU A 98 5.55 6.00 14.94
C LEU A 98 5.24 7.23 15.80
N PRO A 99 4.48 7.08 16.93
CA PRO A 99 3.89 8.22 17.65
C PRO A 99 4.92 9.09 18.36
N ARG A 100 6.12 8.56 18.61
CA ARG A 100 7.21 9.30 19.26
C ARG A 100 8.08 10.10 18.28
N LEU A 101 7.95 9.85 17.00
CA LEU A 101 8.69 10.52 15.94
C LEU A 101 7.87 11.66 15.32
N THR A 102 8.55 12.72 14.88
CA THR A 102 7.92 13.79 14.10
C THR A 102 7.52 13.30 12.71
N ALA A 103 6.73 14.08 11.96
CA ALA A 103 6.40 13.81 10.57
C ALA A 103 7.68 13.59 9.73
N LEU A 104 8.67 14.48 9.88
CA LEU A 104 9.96 14.37 9.20
C LEU A 104 10.65 13.04 9.51
N ARG A 105 10.77 12.68 10.79
CA ARG A 105 11.45 11.44 11.22
C ARG A 105 10.68 10.17 10.81
N ASN A 106 9.35 10.22 10.72
CA ASN A 106 8.57 9.11 10.16
C ASN A 106 8.86 8.88 8.67
N VAL A 107 9.04 9.96 7.89
CA VAL A 107 9.34 9.87 6.46
C VAL A 107 10.80 9.50 6.20
N GLU A 108 11.72 9.91 7.04
CA GLU A 108 13.14 9.55 6.96
C GLU A 108 13.40 8.05 7.19
N LEU A 109 12.55 7.37 7.95
CA LEU A 109 12.81 6.03 8.46
C LEU A 109 13.19 5.00 7.37
N PRO A 110 12.48 4.89 6.23
CA PRO A 110 12.85 3.93 5.19
C PRO A 110 14.23 4.22 4.58
N LEU A 111 14.60 5.48 4.41
CA LEU A 111 15.92 5.86 3.89
C LEU A 111 17.04 5.55 4.90
N THR A 112 16.78 5.79 6.18
CA THR A 112 17.70 5.45 7.28
C THR A 112 17.96 3.95 7.33
N ILE A 113 16.89 3.13 7.22
CA ILE A 113 17.00 1.66 7.16
C ILE A 113 17.77 1.21 5.91
N ALA A 114 17.61 1.91 4.80
CA ALA A 114 18.37 1.66 3.57
C ALA A 114 19.86 2.07 3.66
N GLY A 115 20.29 2.66 4.78
CA GLY A 115 21.69 3.07 5.00
C GLY A 115 22.09 4.38 4.33
N MET A 116 21.12 5.22 3.93
CA MET A 116 21.39 6.52 3.33
C MET A 116 22.00 7.49 4.37
N GLN A 117 22.91 8.35 3.93
CA GLN A 117 23.52 9.37 4.79
C GLN A 117 22.47 10.33 5.36
N GLU A 118 22.62 10.73 6.64
CA GLU A 118 21.63 11.54 7.37
C GLU A 118 21.29 12.85 6.62
N LYS A 119 22.29 13.57 6.12
CA LYS A 119 22.07 14.83 5.40
C LYS A 119 21.20 14.67 4.15
N GLU A 120 21.42 13.62 3.38
CA GLU A 120 20.65 13.30 2.19
C GLU A 120 19.24 12.83 2.55
N THR A 121 19.12 11.99 3.59
CA THR A 121 17.86 11.51 4.14
C THR A 121 16.94 12.66 4.53
N VAL A 122 17.47 13.61 5.33
CA VAL A 122 16.72 14.81 5.76
C VAL A 122 16.27 15.66 4.58
N MET A 123 17.14 15.87 3.59
CA MET A 123 16.83 16.66 2.40
C MET A 123 15.66 16.03 1.62
N LYS A 124 15.75 14.74 1.29
CA LYS A 124 14.71 14.02 0.55
C LYS A 124 13.38 13.96 1.31
N ALA A 125 13.43 13.75 2.62
CA ALA A 125 12.22 13.71 3.45
C ALA A 125 11.53 15.08 3.51
N LYS A 126 12.27 16.18 3.56
CA LYS A 126 11.70 17.54 3.47
C LYS A 126 11.06 17.79 2.12
N GLU A 127 11.72 17.46 1.02
CA GLU A 127 11.17 17.58 -0.32
C GLU A 127 9.88 16.77 -0.48
N MET A 128 9.86 15.53 0.03
CA MET A 128 8.67 14.70 -0.01
C MET A 128 7.51 15.27 0.82
N LEU A 129 7.78 15.78 2.02
CA LEU A 129 6.76 16.43 2.86
C LEU A 129 6.23 17.72 2.22
N THR A 130 7.08 18.51 1.56
CA THR A 130 6.66 19.68 0.78
C THR A 130 5.75 19.26 -0.38
N LEU A 131 6.09 18.20 -1.12
CA LEU A 131 5.24 17.63 -2.17
C LEU A 131 3.85 17.22 -1.64
N MET A 132 3.79 16.77 -0.38
CA MET A 132 2.53 16.42 0.30
C MET A 132 1.79 17.62 0.91
N GLY A 133 2.32 18.86 0.78
CA GLY A 133 1.74 20.08 1.36
C GLY A 133 1.89 20.16 2.89
N LEU A 134 2.98 19.59 3.43
CA LEU A 134 3.24 19.49 4.87
C LEU A 134 4.50 20.25 5.32
N GLU A 135 4.96 21.25 4.56
CA GLU A 135 6.18 22.01 4.85
C GLU A 135 6.16 22.69 6.24
N THR A 136 5.00 23.13 6.70
CA THR A 136 4.83 23.77 8.03
C THR A 136 4.61 22.74 9.16
N ARG A 137 4.44 21.46 8.83
CA ARG A 137 4.10 20.38 9.76
C ARG A 137 5.24 19.39 10.03
N MET A 138 6.40 19.57 9.44
CA MET A 138 7.53 18.62 9.48
C MET A 138 7.95 18.23 10.90
N ASN A 139 7.88 19.15 11.84
CA ASN A 139 8.31 18.95 13.23
C ASN A 139 7.19 18.49 14.18
N HIS A 140 5.95 18.36 13.69
CA HIS A 140 4.82 17.91 14.51
C HIS A 140 4.86 16.38 14.65
N LYS A 141 4.43 15.89 15.82
CA LYS A 141 4.19 14.47 16.08
C LYS A 141 2.81 14.05 15.54
N PRO A 142 2.56 12.76 15.33
CA PRO A 142 1.25 12.30 14.85
C PRO A 142 0.06 12.81 15.69
N SER A 143 0.20 12.90 17.02
CA SER A 143 -0.86 13.42 17.91
C SER A 143 -1.19 14.91 17.72
N GLU A 144 -0.36 15.65 16.99
CA GLU A 144 -0.50 17.08 16.70
C GLU A 144 -0.98 17.35 15.28
N LEU A 145 -1.26 16.27 14.52
CA LEU A 145 -1.69 16.29 13.11
C LEU A 145 -3.13 15.84 12.98
N SER A 146 -3.88 16.45 12.06
CA SER A 146 -5.18 15.94 11.64
C SER A 146 -5.06 14.58 10.95
N GLY A 147 -6.17 13.83 10.84
CA GLY A 147 -6.17 12.54 10.15
C GLY A 147 -5.65 12.62 8.71
N GLY A 148 -6.05 13.64 7.96
CA GLY A 148 -5.57 13.86 6.59
C GLY A 148 -4.07 14.22 6.54
N GLU A 149 -3.57 15.02 7.49
CA GLU A 149 -2.13 15.29 7.58
C GLU A 149 -1.34 14.01 7.93
N GLN A 150 -1.85 13.19 8.86
CA GLN A 150 -1.24 11.89 9.19
C GLN A 150 -1.20 10.96 7.97
N GLN A 151 -2.27 10.90 7.18
CA GLN A 151 -2.32 10.09 5.97
C GLN A 151 -1.33 10.59 4.91
N ARG A 152 -1.20 11.91 4.74
CA ARG A 152 -0.17 12.51 3.85
C ARG A 152 1.25 12.18 4.31
N VAL A 153 1.53 12.15 5.63
CA VAL A 153 2.81 11.67 6.17
C VAL A 153 3.02 10.19 5.87
N ALA A 154 1.99 9.35 6.03
CA ALA A 154 2.07 7.92 5.71
C ALA A 154 2.33 7.69 4.21
N MET A 155 1.69 8.47 3.32
CA MET A 155 1.96 8.45 1.88
C MET A 155 3.39 8.90 1.55
N ALA A 156 3.86 9.99 2.17
CA ALA A 156 5.24 10.45 2.03
C ALA A 156 6.24 9.35 2.38
N ARG A 157 6.02 8.68 3.52
CA ARG A 157 6.85 7.55 3.97
C ARG A 157 6.80 6.37 3.00
N ALA A 158 5.62 6.07 2.45
CA ALA A 158 5.46 4.98 1.50
C ALA A 158 6.21 5.23 0.18
N LEU A 159 6.32 6.49 -0.25
CA LEU A 159 6.88 6.89 -1.55
C LEU A 159 8.38 7.26 -1.51
N ILE A 160 8.95 7.49 -0.31
CA ILE A 160 10.29 8.10 -0.18
C ILE A 160 11.42 7.29 -0.85
N ASN A 161 11.30 5.96 -0.90
CA ASN A 161 12.25 5.06 -1.55
C ASN A 161 11.98 4.85 -3.06
N ASN A 162 11.09 5.63 -3.68
CA ASN A 162 10.65 5.44 -5.07
C ASN A 162 10.21 3.98 -5.35
N PRO A 163 9.23 3.45 -4.60
CA PRO A 163 8.80 2.08 -4.76
C PRO A 163 8.20 1.85 -6.16
N LYS A 164 8.30 0.62 -6.66
CA LYS A 164 7.65 0.23 -7.91
C LYS A 164 6.13 0.19 -7.78
N ILE A 165 5.63 -0.17 -6.60
CA ILE A 165 4.21 -0.33 -6.30
C ILE A 165 3.88 0.22 -4.91
N VAL A 166 2.76 0.90 -4.80
CA VAL A 166 2.17 1.30 -3.52
C VAL A 166 0.91 0.47 -3.28
N LEU A 167 0.92 -0.25 -2.17
CA LEU A 167 -0.20 -1.04 -1.68
C LEU A 167 -0.94 -0.23 -0.61
N ALA A 168 -2.22 0.08 -0.85
CA ALA A 168 -3.03 0.90 0.05
C ALA A 168 -4.22 0.11 0.61
N ASP A 169 -4.28 -0.04 1.93
CA ASP A 169 -5.37 -0.72 2.63
C ASP A 169 -6.33 0.31 3.22
N GLU A 170 -7.52 0.45 2.62
CA GLU A 170 -8.59 1.39 3.02
C GLU A 170 -8.03 2.80 3.33
N PRO A 171 -7.32 3.45 2.38
CA PRO A 171 -6.50 4.64 2.66
C PRO A 171 -7.29 5.86 3.15
N THR A 172 -8.62 5.82 3.05
CA THR A 172 -9.53 6.90 3.47
C THR A 172 -10.47 6.49 4.58
N GLY A 173 -10.41 5.23 5.05
CA GLY A 173 -11.40 4.66 5.96
C GLY A 173 -11.53 5.36 7.32
N ASN A 174 -10.53 6.14 7.75
CA ASN A 174 -10.54 6.91 9.00
C ASN A 174 -10.60 8.44 8.75
N LEU A 175 -10.99 8.88 7.56
CA LEU A 175 -11.06 10.29 7.18
C LEU A 175 -12.51 10.68 6.90
N ASP A 176 -12.83 11.97 7.07
CA ASP A 176 -14.07 12.51 6.55
C ASP A 176 -14.07 12.48 5.01
N THR A 177 -15.26 12.54 4.42
CA THR A 177 -15.46 12.37 2.97
C THR A 177 -14.62 13.36 2.14
N LYS A 178 -14.54 14.62 2.56
CA LYS A 178 -13.79 15.66 1.83
C LYS A 178 -12.29 15.36 1.88
N THR A 179 -11.77 15.15 3.08
CA THR A 179 -10.34 14.84 3.29
C THR A 179 -9.96 13.53 2.60
N GLY A 180 -10.83 12.51 2.67
CA GLY A 180 -10.64 11.24 1.96
C GLY A 180 -10.52 11.45 0.46
N TRP A 181 -11.40 12.26 -0.13
CA TRP A 181 -11.35 12.59 -1.55
C TRP A 181 -10.04 13.30 -1.95
N GLU A 182 -9.56 14.24 -1.13
CA GLU A 182 -8.26 14.90 -1.36
C GLU A 182 -7.09 13.90 -1.40
N ILE A 183 -7.12 12.88 -0.55
CA ILE A 183 -6.11 11.79 -0.55
C ILE A 183 -6.19 10.97 -1.85
N VAL A 184 -7.39 10.61 -2.29
CA VAL A 184 -7.59 9.88 -3.56
C VAL A 184 -7.08 10.69 -4.75
N GLN A 185 -7.42 11.98 -4.82
CA GLN A 185 -6.94 12.89 -5.87
C GLN A 185 -5.41 13.01 -5.86
N LEU A 186 -4.79 13.05 -4.68
CA LEU A 186 -3.33 13.08 -4.56
C LEU A 186 -2.71 11.78 -5.09
N MET A 187 -3.30 10.61 -4.77
CA MET A 187 -2.84 9.32 -5.31
C MET A 187 -2.99 9.26 -6.83
N LYS A 188 -4.13 9.70 -7.37
CA LYS A 188 -4.37 9.73 -8.83
C LYS A 188 -3.40 10.67 -9.55
N LYS A 189 -3.16 11.85 -8.99
CA LYS A 189 -2.15 12.79 -9.50
C LYS A 189 -0.75 12.17 -9.55
N LEU A 190 -0.33 11.48 -8.49
CA LEU A 190 0.98 10.79 -8.47
C LEU A 190 1.04 9.64 -9.48
N ASN A 191 -0.07 8.93 -9.70
CA ASN A 191 -0.17 7.92 -10.73
C ASN A 191 0.01 8.53 -12.13
N GLU A 192 -0.75 9.58 -12.48
CA GLU A 192 -0.75 10.21 -13.79
C GLU A 192 0.56 10.95 -14.09
N GLU A 193 1.07 11.75 -13.14
CA GLU A 193 2.25 12.61 -13.36
C GLU A 193 3.58 11.88 -13.17
N LYS A 194 3.62 10.86 -12.28
CA LYS A 194 4.85 10.13 -11.93
C LYS A 194 4.87 8.69 -12.44
N GLY A 195 3.79 8.20 -13.01
CA GLY A 195 3.66 6.80 -13.41
C GLY A 195 3.70 5.83 -12.23
N GLN A 196 3.35 6.30 -11.01
CA GLN A 196 3.37 5.46 -9.82
C GLN A 196 2.25 4.42 -9.88
N THR A 197 2.60 3.15 -9.73
CA THR A 197 1.61 2.07 -9.65
C THR A 197 0.96 2.06 -8.27
N PHE A 198 -0.37 2.02 -8.24
CA PHE A 198 -1.16 1.84 -7.02
C PHE A 198 -2.03 0.59 -7.10
N ILE A 199 -2.05 -0.19 -6.02
CA ILE A 199 -3.12 -1.17 -5.77
C ILE A 199 -3.81 -0.75 -4.48
N VAL A 200 -5.09 -0.38 -4.62
CA VAL A 200 -5.91 0.11 -3.52
C VAL A 200 -6.95 -0.95 -3.18
N VAL A 201 -7.03 -1.39 -1.94
CA VAL A 201 -8.16 -2.19 -1.48
C VAL A 201 -9.14 -1.29 -0.73
N THR A 202 -10.42 -1.37 -1.09
CA THR A 202 -11.47 -0.54 -0.50
C THR A 202 -12.85 -1.16 -0.64
N HIS A 203 -13.78 -0.68 0.17
CA HIS A 203 -15.22 -0.91 0.02
C HIS A 203 -15.97 0.37 -0.42
N ASP A 204 -15.25 1.48 -0.63
CA ASP A 204 -15.82 2.75 -1.10
C ASP A 204 -15.92 2.74 -2.63
N PRO A 205 -17.15 2.80 -3.19
CA PRO A 205 -17.36 2.82 -4.64
C PRO A 205 -16.76 4.05 -5.31
N HIS A 206 -16.72 5.21 -4.64
CA HIS A 206 -16.16 6.43 -5.21
C HIS A 206 -14.65 6.32 -5.48
N ILE A 207 -13.94 5.60 -4.60
CA ILE A 207 -12.52 5.30 -4.83
C ILE A 207 -12.38 4.32 -5.99
N ALA A 208 -13.21 3.28 -6.01
CA ALA A 208 -13.16 2.28 -7.06
C ALA A 208 -13.36 2.91 -8.46
N GLU A 209 -14.29 3.87 -8.59
CA GLU A 209 -14.58 4.57 -9.86
C GLU A 209 -13.41 5.41 -10.39
N THR A 210 -12.40 5.74 -9.57
CA THR A 210 -11.20 6.48 -10.03
C THR A 210 -10.12 5.58 -10.64
N ALA A 211 -10.27 4.27 -10.50
CA ALA A 211 -9.29 3.28 -10.97
C ALA A 211 -9.32 3.10 -12.49
N ASP A 212 -8.17 2.72 -13.04
CA ASP A 212 -8.08 2.30 -14.45
C ASP A 212 -8.72 0.92 -14.63
N ARG A 213 -8.73 0.10 -13.58
CA ARG A 213 -9.33 -1.23 -13.54
C ARG A 213 -9.78 -1.60 -12.13
N ILE A 214 -10.90 -2.32 -12.03
CA ILE A 214 -11.51 -2.75 -10.78
C ILE A 214 -11.61 -4.27 -10.76
N ILE A 215 -11.06 -4.89 -9.70
CA ILE A 215 -11.24 -6.30 -9.39
C ILE A 215 -12.30 -6.41 -8.27
N HIS A 216 -13.42 -7.04 -8.57
CA HIS A 216 -14.46 -7.31 -7.57
C HIS A 216 -14.14 -8.60 -6.82
N LEU A 217 -13.82 -8.47 -5.52
CA LEU A 217 -13.50 -9.59 -4.64
C LEU A 217 -14.68 -9.85 -3.69
N LYS A 218 -15.18 -11.09 -3.65
CA LYS A 218 -16.21 -11.53 -2.74
C LYS A 218 -15.97 -12.95 -2.26
N ASP A 219 -16.14 -13.19 -0.98
CA ASP A 219 -15.98 -14.51 -0.34
C ASP A 219 -14.66 -15.23 -0.71
N GLY A 220 -13.58 -14.45 -0.87
CA GLY A 220 -12.25 -14.95 -1.22
C GLY A 220 -12.05 -15.31 -2.69
N LEU A 221 -12.97 -14.93 -3.59
CA LEU A 221 -12.90 -15.17 -5.04
C LEU A 221 -13.07 -13.88 -5.83
N ILE A 222 -12.48 -13.82 -7.02
CA ILE A 222 -12.75 -12.75 -8.00
C ILE A 222 -14.07 -13.05 -8.69
N GLU A 223 -15.06 -12.15 -8.54
CA GLU A 223 -16.36 -12.24 -9.23
C GLU A 223 -16.32 -11.59 -10.62
N ALA A 224 -15.60 -10.47 -10.75
CA ALA A 224 -15.52 -9.72 -12.00
C ALA A 224 -14.24 -8.86 -12.05
N ILE A 225 -13.79 -8.56 -13.25
CA ILE A 225 -12.75 -7.57 -13.55
C ILE A 225 -13.36 -6.59 -14.57
N LYS A 226 -13.33 -5.30 -14.25
CA LYS A 226 -13.88 -4.23 -15.10
C LYS A 226 -12.81 -3.22 -15.44
#